data_91d669ed68affb2f217fbf6b39291145
#
_entry.id   91d669ed68affb2f217fbf6b39291145
#
_cell.length_a   1.000
_cell.length_b   1.000
_cell.length_c   1.000
_cell.angle_alpha   90.00
_cell.angle_beta   90.00
_cell.angle_gamma   90.00
#
_symmetry.space_group_name_H-M   'P 1'
#
loop_
_entity.id
_entity.type
_entity.pdbx_description
1 polymer ?
#
loop_
_entity_poly.entity_id
_entity_poly.type
_entity_poly.pdbx_seq_one_letter_code
_entity_poly.pdbx_strand_id
1 'polypeptide(L)'
;NTIIIENADCLGLSQLYQLRGRVGRSNRMAYAYLTYHPGKILDQVAHKRLQAIKEFTEFGSGFKIAMRDLEIRGAGNLLGKEQHGNMNLVGYDMYCMLLEQAVKEKKGETYRAPLEITVDISADSYIPSDYVEYEHQRIDLYKKIAAVDSAKDYYDIQAEFIDRFGDLPKCVINLIDISYIKSLCRICEISELVQKDNTVTFSFTDYASPEAVIALISEYEKDMKFIGGAKSHLVYKFNGNPIDNIKIILQKLAKTIQEAQ
;
A
#
# COMPACT_ATOMS: atom_id res chain seq x y z
N ASN A 1 19.43 -24.83 -11.45
CA ASN A 1 18.88 -23.67 -10.76
C ASN A 1 18.11 -24.09 -9.49
N THR A 2 18.62 -25.15 -8.82
CA THR A 2 18.02 -25.73 -7.61
C THR A 2 19.07 -25.84 -6.51
N ILE A 3 18.71 -25.49 -5.28
CA ILE A 3 19.51 -25.72 -4.08
C ILE A 3 18.72 -26.58 -3.09
N ILE A 4 19.39 -27.50 -2.43
CA ILE A 4 18.85 -28.30 -1.33
C ILE A 4 19.68 -27.96 -0.08
N ILE A 5 19.00 -27.54 0.99
CA ILE A 5 19.62 -27.16 2.25
C ILE A 5 19.16 -28.15 3.31
N GLU A 6 20.08 -29.03 3.71
CA GLU A 6 19.81 -30.05 4.75
C GLU A 6 19.95 -29.45 6.13
N ASN A 7 19.20 -30.01 7.10
CA ASN A 7 19.14 -29.55 8.49
C ASN A 7 18.88 -28.04 8.60
N ALA A 8 17.99 -27.53 7.77
CA ALA A 8 17.68 -26.11 7.70
C ALA A 8 17.13 -25.53 9.01
N ASP A 9 16.55 -26.36 9.87
CA ASP A 9 16.10 -26.04 11.21
C ASP A 9 17.23 -25.61 12.17
N CYS A 10 18.46 -26.05 11.90
CA CYS A 10 19.65 -25.69 12.69
C CYS A 10 20.30 -24.38 12.24
N LEU A 11 19.91 -23.83 11.09
CA LEU A 11 20.51 -22.62 10.51
C LEU A 11 19.80 -21.36 10.98
N GLY A 12 20.57 -20.28 11.09
CA GLY A 12 20.01 -18.95 11.34
C GLY A 12 19.27 -18.39 10.11
N LEU A 13 18.30 -17.47 10.35
CA LEU A 13 17.48 -16.89 9.28
C LEU A 13 18.33 -16.19 8.22
N SER A 14 19.35 -15.43 8.64
CA SER A 14 20.30 -14.77 7.74
C SER A 14 21.10 -15.76 6.87
N GLN A 15 21.51 -16.89 7.43
CA GLN A 15 22.21 -17.95 6.69
C GLN A 15 21.30 -18.59 5.64
N LEU A 16 20.07 -18.92 6.02
CA LEU A 16 19.06 -19.46 5.10
C LEU A 16 18.80 -18.51 3.93
N TYR A 17 18.70 -17.22 4.22
CA TYR A 17 18.51 -16.19 3.19
C TYR A 17 19.71 -16.10 2.23
N GLN A 18 20.92 -16.10 2.75
CA GLN A 18 22.13 -16.07 1.92
C GLN A 18 22.26 -17.31 1.04
N LEU A 19 21.97 -18.50 1.58
CA LEU A 19 21.99 -19.75 0.82
C LEU A 19 20.93 -19.76 -0.28
N ARG A 20 19.69 -19.36 0.05
CA ARG A 20 18.63 -19.21 -0.95
C ARG A 20 19.02 -18.21 -2.06
N GLY A 21 19.68 -17.11 -1.71
CA GLY A 21 20.15 -16.11 -2.65
C GLY A 21 21.25 -16.59 -3.63
N ARG A 22 21.72 -17.85 -3.50
CA ARG A 22 22.68 -18.46 -4.45
C ARG A 22 22.00 -18.99 -5.69
N VAL A 23 20.68 -19.18 -5.69
CA VAL A 23 19.87 -19.56 -6.86
C VAL A 23 18.95 -18.43 -7.28
N GLY A 24 18.40 -18.48 -8.52
CA GLY A 24 17.47 -17.49 -9.02
C GLY A 24 18.11 -16.19 -9.53
N ARG A 25 19.37 -16.25 -10.01
CA ARG A 25 20.08 -15.09 -10.59
C ARG A 25 19.90 -14.96 -12.11
N SER A 26 18.98 -15.69 -12.69
CA SER A 26 18.65 -15.66 -14.12
C SER A 26 17.13 -15.63 -14.29
N ASN A 27 16.66 -15.33 -15.50
CA ASN A 27 15.21 -15.32 -15.84
C ASN A 27 14.53 -16.70 -15.78
N ARG A 28 15.23 -17.73 -15.28
CA ARG A 28 14.67 -19.07 -15.12
C ARG A 28 14.22 -19.29 -13.69
N MET A 29 13.07 -19.93 -13.54
CA MET A 29 12.53 -20.32 -12.23
C MET A 29 13.57 -21.12 -11.43
N ALA A 30 13.74 -20.77 -10.16
CA ALA A 30 14.69 -21.40 -9.26
C ALA A 30 13.97 -21.99 -8.06
N TYR A 31 14.49 -23.08 -7.54
CA TYR A 31 13.92 -23.81 -6.41
C TYR A 31 14.92 -23.91 -5.27
N ALA A 32 14.47 -23.63 -4.06
CA ALA A 32 15.22 -23.85 -2.83
C ALA A 32 14.42 -24.80 -1.92
N TYR A 33 14.95 -25.99 -1.69
CA TYR A 33 14.36 -26.97 -0.78
C TYR A 33 15.07 -26.90 0.56
N LEU A 34 14.31 -26.60 1.63
CA LEU A 34 14.79 -26.59 3.00
C LEU A 34 14.28 -27.87 3.68
N THR A 35 15.19 -28.77 4.00
CA THR A 35 14.85 -30.06 4.61
C THR A 35 15.28 -30.16 6.05
N TYR A 36 14.55 -30.93 6.83
CA TYR A 36 14.88 -31.27 8.22
C TYR A 36 14.54 -32.75 8.47
N HIS A 37 15.04 -33.32 9.56
CA HIS A 37 14.94 -34.74 9.81
C HIS A 37 13.48 -35.18 10.02
N PRO A 38 13.00 -36.24 9.33
CA PRO A 38 11.65 -36.75 9.51
C PRO A 38 11.47 -37.23 10.97
N GLY A 39 10.36 -36.81 11.59
CA GLY A 39 10.06 -37.14 13.02
C GLY A 39 10.63 -36.15 14.03
N LYS A 40 11.45 -35.16 13.64
CA LYS A 40 11.92 -34.12 14.55
C LYS A 40 10.82 -33.09 14.77
N ILE A 41 10.43 -32.88 16.03
CA ILE A 41 9.55 -31.78 16.39
C ILE A 41 10.37 -30.50 16.34
N LEU A 42 10.01 -29.61 15.41
CA LEU A 42 10.65 -28.30 15.30
C LEU A 42 10.31 -27.45 16.51
N ASP A 43 11.30 -26.79 17.11
CA ASP A 43 11.04 -25.77 18.09
C ASP A 43 10.32 -24.55 17.45
N GLN A 44 9.66 -23.74 18.27
CA GLN A 44 8.90 -22.58 17.78
C GLN A 44 9.78 -21.59 17.02
N VAL A 45 11.04 -21.46 17.40
CA VAL A 45 12.01 -20.52 16.78
C VAL A 45 12.44 -21.03 15.41
N ALA A 46 12.73 -22.33 15.27
CA ALA A 46 13.05 -22.95 14.00
C ALA A 46 11.86 -22.88 13.03
N HIS A 47 10.65 -23.19 13.50
CA HIS A 47 9.43 -23.10 12.72
C HIS A 47 9.21 -21.66 12.19
N LYS A 48 9.30 -20.64 13.03
CA LYS A 48 9.16 -19.23 12.64
C LYS A 48 10.22 -18.80 11.61
N ARG A 49 11.47 -19.28 11.74
CA ARG A 49 12.55 -19.01 10.78
C ARG A 49 12.28 -19.61 9.40
N LEU A 50 11.88 -20.86 9.35
CA LEU A 50 11.54 -21.56 8.11
C LEU A 50 10.32 -20.95 7.43
N GLN A 51 9.31 -20.53 8.21
CA GLN A 51 8.15 -19.82 7.71
C GLN A 51 8.53 -18.46 7.13
N ALA A 52 9.37 -17.69 7.81
CA ALA A 52 9.83 -16.38 7.32
C ALA A 52 10.57 -16.50 5.96
N ILE A 53 11.43 -17.50 5.77
CA ILE A 53 12.10 -17.73 4.47
C ILE A 53 11.11 -18.08 3.36
N LYS A 54 10.01 -18.77 3.69
CA LYS A 54 8.93 -19.09 2.73
C LYS A 54 8.11 -17.87 2.34
N GLU A 55 7.84 -16.97 3.30
CA GLU A 55 7.06 -15.75 3.09
C GLU A 55 7.83 -14.69 2.29
N PHE A 56 9.12 -14.49 2.59
CA PHE A 56 9.93 -13.46 1.93
C PHE A 56 10.62 -13.99 0.67
N THR A 57 9.86 -14.26 -0.38
CA THR A 57 10.37 -14.81 -1.65
C THR A 57 10.99 -13.77 -2.58
N GLU A 58 10.70 -12.49 -2.40
CA GLU A 58 11.15 -11.42 -3.28
C GLU A 58 12.63 -11.09 -3.12
N PHE A 59 13.28 -10.70 -4.24
CA PHE A 59 14.63 -10.16 -4.22
C PHE A 59 14.64 -8.82 -3.48
N GLY A 60 15.68 -8.58 -2.66
CA GLY A 60 15.79 -7.35 -1.89
C GLY A 60 15.15 -7.39 -0.49
N SER A 61 14.52 -8.50 -0.10
CA SER A 61 13.91 -8.67 1.24
C SER A 61 14.91 -8.75 2.39
N GLY A 62 16.21 -8.48 2.15
CA GLY A 62 17.27 -8.61 3.17
C GLY A 62 17.00 -7.82 4.44
N PHE A 63 16.48 -6.60 4.31
CA PHE A 63 16.10 -5.78 5.46
C PHE A 63 14.92 -6.39 6.22
N LYS A 64 13.87 -6.82 5.53
CA LYS A 64 12.71 -7.48 6.14
C LYS A 64 13.09 -8.75 6.89
N ILE A 65 14.03 -9.52 6.32
CA ILE A 65 14.57 -10.75 6.94
C ILE A 65 15.43 -10.42 8.16
N ALA A 66 16.28 -9.40 8.11
CA ALA A 66 17.06 -8.98 9.27
C ALA A 66 16.15 -8.54 10.43
N MET A 67 15.09 -7.81 10.14
CA MET A 67 14.10 -7.41 11.14
C MET A 67 13.32 -8.60 11.69
N ARG A 68 12.93 -9.56 10.85
CA ARG A 68 12.27 -10.79 11.28
C ARG A 68 13.19 -11.68 12.13
N ASP A 69 14.49 -11.71 11.85
CA ASP A 69 15.48 -12.41 12.68
C ASP A 69 15.59 -11.78 14.08
N LEU A 70 15.54 -10.44 14.15
CA LEU A 70 15.49 -9.69 15.41
C LEU A 70 14.21 -10.00 16.21
N GLU A 71 13.05 -10.07 15.56
CA GLU A 71 11.79 -10.44 16.20
C GLU A 71 11.83 -11.86 16.76
N ILE A 72 12.33 -12.82 15.97
CA ILE A 72 12.40 -14.24 16.36
C ILE A 72 13.39 -14.46 17.51
N ARG A 73 14.52 -13.77 17.51
CA ARG A 73 15.54 -13.81 18.58
C ARG A 73 15.13 -13.03 19.82
N GLY A 74 14.13 -12.15 19.68
CA GLY A 74 13.79 -11.14 20.67
C GLY A 74 14.73 -9.94 20.56
N ALA A 75 14.18 -8.76 20.29
CA ALA A 75 14.92 -7.49 20.14
C ALA A 75 15.68 -7.05 21.43
N GLY A 76 15.61 -7.83 22.48
CA GLY A 76 16.11 -7.51 23.82
C GLY A 76 17.59 -7.27 23.95
N ASN A 77 18.40 -7.70 23.00
CA ASN A 77 19.85 -7.50 23.12
C ASN A 77 20.37 -6.23 22.45
N LEU A 78 19.55 -5.57 21.60
CA LEU A 78 19.96 -4.38 20.88
C LEU A 78 19.38 -3.07 21.44
N LEU A 79 18.22 -3.11 22.11
CA LEU A 79 17.48 -1.91 22.51
C LEU A 79 17.15 -1.83 24.03
N GLY A 80 17.68 -2.75 24.85
CA GLY A 80 17.45 -2.76 26.31
C GLY A 80 16.24 -3.60 26.75
N LYS A 81 16.28 -4.06 28.01
CA LYS A 81 15.34 -5.05 28.58
C LYS A 81 13.88 -4.57 28.72
N GLU A 82 13.61 -3.28 28.58
CA GLU A 82 12.28 -2.71 28.84
C GLU A 82 11.35 -2.66 27.60
N GLN A 83 11.85 -2.90 26.39
CA GLN A 83 11.05 -2.74 25.15
C GLN A 83 10.42 -4.04 24.62
N HIS A 84 10.66 -5.19 25.26
CA HIS A 84 10.15 -6.50 24.81
C HIS A 84 8.62 -6.62 24.81
N GLY A 85 7.93 -5.89 25.68
CA GLY A 85 6.47 -5.95 25.79
C GLY A 85 5.73 -5.17 24.72
N ASN A 86 6.30 -4.09 24.25
CA ASN A 86 5.56 -3.12 23.43
C ASN A 86 5.45 -3.54 21.96
N MET A 87 6.48 -4.14 21.38
CA MET A 87 6.47 -4.58 19.97
C MET A 87 5.48 -5.74 19.73
N ASN A 88 5.34 -6.66 20.71
CA ASN A 88 4.36 -7.76 20.62
C ASN A 88 2.92 -7.31 20.86
N LEU A 89 2.71 -6.20 21.57
CA LEU A 89 1.39 -5.66 21.90
C LEU A 89 0.80 -4.79 20.77
N VAL A 90 1.64 -4.04 20.07
CA VAL A 90 1.21 -3.07 19.05
C VAL A 90 1.38 -3.57 17.60
N GLY A 91 2.08 -4.67 17.38
CA GLY A 91 2.43 -5.13 16.03
C GLY A 91 3.62 -4.37 15.42
N TYR A 92 4.26 -5.04 14.46
CA TYR A 92 5.50 -4.53 13.84
C TYR A 92 5.31 -3.19 13.09
N ASP A 93 4.26 -3.11 12.27
CA ASP A 93 4.00 -1.93 11.45
C ASP A 93 3.72 -0.68 12.30
N MET A 94 2.95 -0.83 13.36
CA MET A 94 2.67 0.25 14.32
C MET A 94 3.95 0.65 15.07
N TYR A 95 4.80 -0.31 15.46
CA TYR A 95 6.07 0.01 16.11
C TYR A 95 7.01 0.81 15.19
N CYS A 96 7.14 0.42 13.93
CA CYS A 96 7.93 1.15 12.94
C CYS A 96 7.40 2.57 12.71
N MET A 97 6.09 2.75 12.65
CA MET A 97 5.45 4.04 12.51
C MET A 97 5.74 4.94 13.72
N LEU A 98 5.61 4.43 14.94
CA LEU A 98 5.91 5.17 16.17
C LEU A 98 7.41 5.51 16.29
N LEU A 99 8.29 4.61 15.84
CA LEU A 99 9.73 4.87 15.82
C LEU A 99 10.09 5.97 14.81
N GLU A 100 9.50 5.94 13.62
CA GLU A 100 9.68 6.99 12.61
C GLU A 100 9.18 8.34 13.13
N GLN A 101 8.03 8.36 13.78
CA GLN A 101 7.50 9.55 14.46
C GLN A 101 8.49 10.10 15.48
N ALA A 102 8.97 9.27 16.40
CA ALA A 102 9.90 9.68 17.45
C ALA A 102 11.24 10.19 16.90
N VAL A 103 11.73 9.61 15.78
CA VAL A 103 12.94 10.06 15.10
C VAL A 103 12.73 11.43 14.47
N LYS A 104 11.61 11.67 13.79
CA LYS A 104 11.27 12.96 13.18
C LYS A 104 11.10 14.05 14.24
N GLU A 105 10.37 13.76 15.32
CA GLU A 105 10.22 14.67 16.45
C GLU A 105 11.57 15.08 17.07
N LYS A 106 12.50 14.12 17.26
CA LYS A 106 13.83 14.41 17.77
C LYS A 106 14.71 15.23 16.81
N LYS A 107 14.46 15.11 15.50
CA LYS A 107 15.12 15.94 14.49
C LYS A 107 14.51 17.34 14.36
N GLY A 108 13.42 17.64 15.10
CA GLY A 108 12.69 18.88 14.96
C GLY A 108 11.82 18.96 13.68
N GLU A 109 11.62 17.83 13.03
CA GLU A 109 10.73 17.71 11.87
C GLU A 109 9.31 17.49 12.35
N THR A 110 8.33 18.14 11.72
CA THR A 110 6.93 17.93 12.04
C THR A 110 6.49 16.54 11.56
N TYR A 111 6.18 15.63 12.48
CA TYR A 111 5.59 14.35 12.11
C TYR A 111 4.14 14.55 11.70
N ARG A 112 3.82 14.06 10.54
CA ARG A 112 2.46 14.04 10.01
C ARG A 112 1.99 12.58 9.93
N ALA A 113 0.98 12.24 10.70
CA ALA A 113 0.39 10.90 10.60
C ALA A 113 -0.12 10.67 9.15
N PRO A 114 0.01 9.45 8.63
CA PRO A 114 -0.56 9.13 7.32
C PRO A 114 -2.05 9.49 7.28
N LEU A 115 -2.47 10.24 6.28
CA LEU A 115 -3.86 10.62 6.11
C LEU A 115 -4.71 9.39 5.81
N GLU A 116 -5.64 9.06 6.70
CA GLU A 116 -6.67 8.05 6.43
C GLU A 116 -7.70 8.66 5.47
N ILE A 117 -7.77 8.09 4.26
CA ILE A 117 -8.64 8.59 3.21
C ILE A 117 -9.79 7.59 3.02
N THR A 118 -11.00 8.08 3.17
CA THR A 118 -12.22 7.35 2.85
C THR A 118 -12.73 7.78 1.48
N VAL A 119 -12.90 6.82 0.57
CA VAL A 119 -13.50 7.03 -0.75
C VAL A 119 -14.72 6.13 -0.88
N ASP A 120 -15.89 6.73 -0.96
CA ASP A 120 -17.17 6.05 -1.14
C ASP A 120 -17.80 6.48 -2.48
N ILE A 121 -17.67 5.61 -3.48
CA ILE A 121 -18.19 5.81 -4.84
C ILE A 121 -19.02 4.58 -5.21
N SER A 122 -20.26 4.81 -5.63
CA SER A 122 -21.17 3.75 -6.04
C SER A 122 -20.79 3.24 -7.45
N ALA A 123 -19.88 2.28 -7.50
CA ALA A 123 -19.45 1.62 -8.74
C ALA A 123 -19.00 0.19 -8.47
N ASP A 124 -19.33 -0.71 -9.40
CA ASP A 124 -18.80 -2.07 -9.37
C ASP A 124 -17.28 -2.03 -9.56
N SER A 125 -16.54 -2.47 -8.54
CA SER A 125 -15.07 -2.36 -8.49
C SER A 125 -14.48 -3.63 -7.87
N TYR A 126 -14.18 -4.61 -8.71
CA TYR A 126 -13.61 -5.90 -8.31
C TYR A 126 -12.90 -6.57 -9.48
N ILE A 127 -12.09 -7.59 -9.20
CA ILE A 127 -11.45 -8.43 -10.22
C ILE A 127 -12.29 -9.69 -10.39
N PRO A 128 -12.97 -9.88 -11.54
CA PRO A 128 -13.80 -11.07 -11.80
C PRO A 128 -12.97 -12.36 -11.80
N SER A 129 -13.59 -13.46 -11.34
CA SER A 129 -12.94 -14.78 -11.31
C SER A 129 -12.76 -15.41 -12.68
N ASP A 130 -13.57 -15.03 -13.64
CA ASP A 130 -13.45 -15.41 -15.05
C ASP A 130 -12.38 -14.62 -15.81
N TYR A 131 -12.02 -13.44 -15.32
CA TYR A 131 -10.92 -12.63 -15.87
C TYR A 131 -9.57 -13.02 -15.30
N VAL A 132 -9.47 -13.26 -13.99
CA VAL A 132 -8.27 -13.79 -13.33
C VAL A 132 -8.67 -15.03 -12.53
N GLU A 133 -8.39 -16.20 -13.08
CA GLU A 133 -8.87 -17.48 -12.55
C GLU A 133 -8.32 -17.81 -11.15
N TYR A 134 -7.04 -17.58 -10.92
CA TYR A 134 -6.36 -18.00 -9.68
C TYR A 134 -6.52 -16.98 -8.54
N GLU A 135 -7.06 -17.41 -7.40
CA GLU A 135 -7.32 -16.56 -6.23
C GLU A 135 -6.06 -15.85 -5.71
N HIS A 136 -4.92 -16.55 -5.62
CA HIS A 136 -3.67 -15.96 -5.16
C HIS A 136 -3.21 -14.82 -6.08
N GLN A 137 -3.41 -14.95 -7.41
CA GLN A 137 -3.09 -13.88 -8.36
C GLN A 137 -4.01 -12.67 -8.16
N ARG A 138 -5.33 -12.89 -7.91
CA ARG A 138 -6.25 -11.79 -7.60
C ARG A 138 -5.82 -11.04 -6.36
N ILE A 139 -5.44 -11.76 -5.28
CA ILE A 139 -4.95 -11.14 -4.05
C ILE A 139 -3.71 -10.28 -4.30
N ASP A 140 -2.73 -10.78 -5.08
CA ASP A 140 -1.52 -10.02 -5.40
C ASP A 140 -1.83 -8.80 -6.27
N LEU A 141 -2.77 -8.91 -7.21
CA LEU A 141 -3.23 -7.79 -8.03
C LEU A 141 -3.98 -6.74 -7.20
N TYR A 142 -4.83 -7.15 -6.24
CA TYR A 142 -5.46 -6.20 -5.30
C TYR A 142 -4.42 -5.42 -4.50
N LYS A 143 -3.36 -6.07 -4.02
CA LYS A 143 -2.26 -5.40 -3.32
C LYS A 143 -1.53 -4.40 -4.22
N LYS A 144 -1.27 -4.76 -5.48
CA LYS A 144 -0.65 -3.87 -6.45
C LYS A 144 -1.53 -2.66 -6.76
N ILE A 145 -2.83 -2.87 -6.96
CA ILE A 145 -3.78 -1.77 -7.19
C ILE A 145 -3.82 -0.85 -5.96
N ALA A 146 -3.87 -1.41 -4.75
CA ALA A 146 -3.88 -0.63 -3.51
C ALA A 146 -2.59 0.20 -3.29
N ALA A 147 -1.49 -0.20 -3.93
CA ALA A 147 -0.20 0.49 -3.87
C ALA A 147 -0.02 1.58 -4.94
N VAL A 148 -1.01 1.82 -5.80
CA VAL A 148 -0.98 2.90 -6.81
C VAL A 148 -0.94 4.26 -6.10
N ASP A 149 0.17 4.98 -6.27
CA ASP A 149 0.40 6.26 -5.59
C ASP A 149 0.74 7.40 -6.56
N SER A 150 0.95 7.10 -7.84
CA SER A 150 1.28 8.07 -8.88
C SER A 150 0.53 7.80 -10.19
N ALA A 151 0.51 8.81 -11.09
CA ALA A 151 -0.01 8.63 -12.44
C ALA A 151 0.77 7.56 -13.22
N LYS A 152 2.07 7.41 -12.97
CA LYS A 152 2.88 6.37 -13.59
C LYS A 152 2.39 4.99 -13.16
N ASP A 153 2.25 4.75 -11.86
CA ASP A 153 1.78 3.45 -11.33
C ASP A 153 0.39 3.10 -11.88
N TYR A 154 -0.47 4.11 -12.03
CA TYR A 154 -1.80 3.96 -12.62
C TYR A 154 -1.74 3.42 -14.06
N TYR A 155 -0.84 3.93 -14.91
CA TYR A 155 -0.69 3.44 -16.28
C TYR A 155 0.07 2.11 -16.32
N ASP A 156 1.08 1.93 -15.48
CA ASP A 156 1.87 0.71 -15.42
C ASP A 156 1.01 -0.50 -15.00
N ILE A 157 0.10 -0.33 -14.03
CA ILE A 157 -0.80 -1.41 -13.61
C ILE A 157 -1.82 -1.76 -14.70
N GLN A 158 -2.36 -0.78 -15.43
CA GLN A 158 -3.25 -1.04 -16.56
C GLN A 158 -2.54 -1.81 -17.66
N ALA A 159 -1.30 -1.41 -17.99
CA ALA A 159 -0.48 -2.11 -18.97
C ALA A 159 -0.18 -3.55 -18.54
N GLU A 160 0.15 -3.80 -17.26
CA GLU A 160 0.35 -5.14 -16.73
C GLU A 160 -0.91 -6.02 -16.89
N PHE A 161 -2.08 -5.47 -16.59
CA PHE A 161 -3.33 -6.22 -16.74
C PHE A 161 -3.62 -6.59 -18.20
N ILE A 162 -3.45 -5.63 -19.11
CA ILE A 162 -3.67 -5.85 -20.55
C ILE A 162 -2.69 -6.89 -21.11
N ASP A 163 -1.43 -6.80 -20.72
CA ASP A 163 -0.38 -7.74 -21.18
C ASP A 163 -0.62 -9.17 -20.70
N ARG A 164 -1.13 -9.34 -19.47
CA ARG A 164 -1.29 -10.66 -18.84
C ARG A 164 -2.65 -11.30 -19.07
N PHE A 165 -3.71 -10.51 -19.14
CA PHE A 165 -5.09 -10.99 -19.09
C PHE A 165 -5.96 -10.47 -20.24
N GLY A 166 -5.44 -9.59 -21.10
CA GLY A 166 -6.17 -8.97 -22.20
C GLY A 166 -6.99 -7.75 -21.79
N ASP A 167 -8.04 -7.44 -22.54
CA ASP A 167 -8.82 -6.23 -22.36
C ASP A 167 -9.42 -6.10 -20.95
N LEU A 168 -9.31 -4.90 -20.38
CA LEU A 168 -9.77 -4.60 -19.03
C LEU A 168 -11.30 -4.58 -18.92
N PRO A 169 -11.93 -5.43 -18.10
CA PRO A 169 -13.33 -5.30 -17.76
C PRO A 169 -13.63 -3.98 -17.04
N LYS A 170 -14.84 -3.43 -17.22
CA LYS A 170 -15.23 -2.15 -16.61
C LYS A 170 -15.06 -2.12 -15.08
N CYS A 171 -15.37 -3.22 -14.39
CA CYS A 171 -15.19 -3.32 -12.94
C CYS A 171 -13.72 -3.25 -12.50
N VAL A 172 -12.77 -3.74 -13.32
CA VAL A 172 -11.33 -3.65 -13.05
C VAL A 172 -10.84 -2.22 -13.31
N ILE A 173 -11.31 -1.58 -14.40
CA ILE A 173 -11.02 -0.16 -14.68
C ILE A 173 -11.49 0.69 -13.50
N ASN A 174 -12.72 0.51 -13.05
CA ASN A 174 -13.27 1.25 -11.90
C ASN A 174 -12.41 1.06 -10.64
N LEU A 175 -11.97 -0.17 -10.37
CA LEU A 175 -11.14 -0.49 -9.22
C LEU A 175 -9.79 0.25 -9.26
N ILE A 176 -9.12 0.26 -10.42
CA ILE A 176 -7.86 0.98 -10.62
C ILE A 176 -8.07 2.50 -10.52
N ASP A 177 -9.16 2.99 -11.12
CA ASP A 177 -9.53 4.41 -11.05
C ASP A 177 -9.79 4.88 -9.61
N ILE A 178 -10.52 4.09 -8.80
CA ILE A 178 -10.77 4.40 -7.38
C ILE A 178 -9.47 4.44 -6.58
N SER A 179 -8.54 3.53 -6.84
CA SER A 179 -7.23 3.56 -6.18
C SER A 179 -6.44 4.81 -6.56
N TYR A 180 -6.45 5.19 -7.82
CA TYR A 180 -5.82 6.42 -8.30
C TYR A 180 -6.50 7.69 -7.73
N ILE A 181 -7.83 7.71 -7.67
CA ILE A 181 -8.59 8.79 -6.99
C ILE A 181 -8.13 8.91 -5.54
N LYS A 182 -7.93 7.80 -4.82
CA LYS A 182 -7.44 7.81 -3.44
C LYS A 182 -6.04 8.43 -3.33
N SER A 183 -5.14 8.16 -4.30
CA SER A 183 -3.82 8.80 -4.32
C SER A 183 -3.91 10.31 -4.58
N LEU A 184 -4.79 10.73 -5.49
CA LEU A 184 -5.07 12.15 -5.74
C LEU A 184 -5.66 12.86 -4.52
N CYS A 185 -6.58 12.20 -3.79
CA CYS A 185 -7.12 12.73 -2.53
C CYS A 185 -6.01 13.01 -1.50
N ARG A 186 -4.98 12.15 -1.44
CA ARG A 186 -3.80 12.37 -0.57
C ARG A 186 -3.04 13.64 -0.96
N ILE A 187 -2.80 13.85 -2.25
CA ILE A 187 -2.12 15.05 -2.75
C ILE A 187 -2.94 16.31 -2.47
N CYS A 188 -4.27 16.20 -2.61
CA CYS A 188 -5.20 17.32 -2.45
C CYS A 188 -5.63 17.57 -0.98
N GLU A 189 -5.09 16.80 -0.02
CA GLU A 189 -5.46 16.89 1.39
C GLU A 189 -6.96 16.68 1.64
N ILE A 190 -7.56 15.71 0.96
CA ILE A 190 -8.95 15.30 1.11
C ILE A 190 -8.99 14.06 2.00
N SER A 191 -9.64 14.17 3.16
CA SER A 191 -9.82 13.06 4.11
C SER A 191 -10.99 12.15 3.74
N GLU A 192 -12.02 12.71 3.13
CA GLU A 192 -13.24 11.97 2.81
C GLU A 192 -13.81 12.43 1.47
N LEU A 193 -14.15 11.47 0.62
CA LEU A 193 -14.82 11.65 -0.66
C LEU A 193 -16.05 10.73 -0.69
N VAL A 194 -17.24 11.34 -0.73
CA VAL A 194 -18.51 10.60 -0.72
C VAL A 194 -19.37 11.01 -1.90
N GLN A 195 -19.77 10.04 -2.72
CA GLN A 195 -20.74 10.24 -3.78
C GLN A 195 -22.16 9.90 -3.30
N LYS A 196 -23.09 10.81 -3.56
CA LYS A 196 -24.53 10.55 -3.42
C LYS A 196 -25.23 11.03 -4.69
N ASP A 197 -25.93 10.12 -5.34
CA ASP A 197 -26.60 10.41 -6.61
C ASP A 197 -25.68 11.13 -7.62
N ASN A 198 -26.05 12.33 -8.05
CA ASN A 198 -25.29 13.14 -8.98
C ASN A 198 -24.42 14.20 -8.28
N THR A 199 -24.09 14.01 -7.02
CA THR A 199 -23.23 14.91 -6.25
C THR A 199 -22.08 14.14 -5.61
N VAL A 200 -20.94 14.81 -5.51
CA VAL A 200 -19.80 14.33 -4.76
C VAL A 200 -19.40 15.39 -3.71
N THR A 201 -19.13 14.91 -2.52
CA THR A 201 -18.67 15.77 -1.41
C THR A 201 -17.21 15.46 -1.12
N PHE A 202 -16.39 16.49 -1.08
CA PHE A 202 -14.97 16.44 -0.71
C PHE A 202 -14.79 17.11 0.64
N SER A 203 -14.35 16.37 1.66
CA SER A 203 -14.00 16.91 2.98
C SER A 203 -12.48 17.08 3.06
N PHE A 204 -12.03 18.30 3.31
CA PHE A 204 -10.61 18.63 3.36
C PHE A 204 -10.05 18.52 4.77
N THR A 205 -8.74 18.31 4.87
CA THR A 205 -7.99 18.49 6.11
C THR A 205 -7.65 19.97 6.33
N ASP A 206 -7.17 20.32 7.53
CA ASP A 206 -6.71 21.67 7.86
C ASP A 206 -5.46 22.11 7.06
N TYR A 207 -4.90 21.21 6.28
CA TYR A 207 -3.68 21.43 5.49
C TYR A 207 -3.94 21.63 4.00
N ALA A 208 -5.19 21.58 3.56
CA ALA A 208 -5.54 21.84 2.18
C ALA A 208 -5.19 23.28 1.77
N SER A 209 -4.68 23.48 0.55
CA SER A 209 -4.38 24.81 0.03
C SER A 209 -5.67 25.59 -0.25
N PRO A 210 -5.95 26.69 0.47
CA PRO A 210 -7.14 27.50 0.23
C PRO A 210 -7.13 28.11 -1.18
N GLU A 211 -5.95 28.50 -1.68
CA GLU A 211 -5.79 29.13 -2.99
C GLU A 211 -6.21 28.18 -4.12
N ALA A 212 -5.75 26.91 -4.03
CA ALA A 212 -6.09 25.89 -5.03
C ALA A 212 -7.59 25.54 -5.00
N VAL A 213 -8.20 25.50 -3.81
CA VAL A 213 -9.64 25.24 -3.66
C VAL A 213 -10.45 26.41 -4.21
N ILE A 214 -10.06 27.65 -3.94
CA ILE A 214 -10.72 28.85 -4.48
C ILE A 214 -10.62 28.89 -6.00
N ALA A 215 -9.44 28.59 -6.58
CA ALA A 215 -9.24 28.54 -8.03
C ALA A 215 -10.19 27.50 -8.66
N LEU A 216 -10.30 26.31 -8.05
CA LEU A 216 -11.21 25.28 -8.54
C LEU A 216 -12.67 25.70 -8.47
N ILE A 217 -13.11 26.33 -7.39
CA ILE A 217 -14.48 26.84 -7.21
C ILE A 217 -14.79 27.88 -8.29
N SER A 218 -13.84 28.79 -8.59
CA SER A 218 -14.02 29.84 -9.58
C SER A 218 -14.18 29.27 -10.99
N GLU A 219 -13.52 28.15 -11.30
CA GLU A 219 -13.65 27.46 -12.60
C GLU A 219 -15.00 26.73 -12.76
N TYR A 220 -15.51 26.17 -11.66
CA TYR A 220 -16.76 25.37 -11.64
C TYR A 220 -17.92 26.06 -10.89
N GLU A 221 -17.99 27.37 -10.95
CA GLU A 221 -18.90 28.24 -10.17
C GLU A 221 -20.37 27.80 -10.16
N LYS A 222 -20.85 27.22 -11.29
CA LYS A 222 -22.25 26.77 -11.43
C LYS A 222 -22.54 25.43 -10.76
N ASP A 223 -21.53 24.55 -10.71
CA ASP A 223 -21.67 23.16 -10.32
C ASP A 223 -21.00 22.84 -8.97
N MET A 224 -20.23 23.78 -8.41
CA MET A 224 -19.55 23.66 -7.13
C MET A 224 -20.09 24.61 -6.09
N LYS A 225 -20.20 24.10 -4.84
CA LYS A 225 -20.58 24.89 -3.67
C LYS A 225 -19.66 24.55 -2.50
N PHE A 226 -19.04 25.56 -1.94
CA PHE A 226 -18.30 25.42 -0.68
C PHE A 226 -19.24 25.61 0.51
N ILE A 227 -19.19 24.68 1.45
CA ILE A 227 -19.96 24.72 2.68
C ILE A 227 -18.95 24.77 3.84
N GLY A 228 -18.86 25.95 4.49
CA GLY A 228 -18.02 26.14 5.66
C GLY A 228 -18.73 25.67 6.92
N GLY A 229 -17.97 25.19 7.91
CA GLY A 229 -18.47 24.70 9.19
C GLY A 229 -17.34 24.06 9.98
N ALA A 230 -17.69 23.26 10.99
CA ALA A 230 -16.71 22.51 11.80
C ALA A 230 -15.85 21.55 10.95
N LYS A 231 -16.36 21.11 9.82
CA LYS A 231 -15.60 20.45 8.74
C LYS A 231 -15.96 21.14 7.43
N SER A 232 -15.02 21.84 6.85
CA SER A 232 -15.19 22.48 5.55
C SER A 232 -15.26 21.42 4.45
N HIS A 233 -16.28 21.49 3.60
CA HIS A 233 -16.43 20.56 2.49
C HIS A 233 -16.90 21.26 1.21
N LEU A 234 -16.54 20.68 0.09
CA LEU A 234 -16.90 21.11 -1.25
C LEU A 234 -17.90 20.12 -1.81
N VAL A 235 -19.03 20.60 -2.29
CA VAL A 235 -20.01 19.78 -2.99
C VAL A 235 -19.97 20.11 -4.47
N TYR A 236 -19.74 19.09 -5.27
CA TYR A 236 -19.74 19.18 -6.73
C TYR A 236 -20.90 18.39 -7.33
N LYS A 237 -21.65 19.04 -8.20
CA LYS A 237 -22.73 18.42 -8.96
C LYS A 237 -22.20 18.07 -10.35
N PHE A 238 -22.32 16.81 -10.74
CA PHE A 238 -21.83 16.32 -12.03
C PHE A 238 -22.93 15.67 -12.85
N ASN A 239 -22.65 15.49 -14.15
CA ASN A 239 -23.49 14.73 -15.07
C ASN A 239 -22.65 13.63 -15.72
N GLY A 240 -23.24 12.44 -15.88
CA GLY A 240 -22.58 11.27 -16.48
C GLY A 240 -21.83 10.39 -15.49
N ASN A 241 -20.68 9.83 -15.90
CA ASN A 241 -19.92 8.89 -15.07
C ASN A 241 -19.26 9.59 -13.86
N PRO A 242 -19.56 9.18 -12.62
CA PRO A 242 -19.00 9.80 -11.43
C PRO A 242 -17.47 9.69 -11.36
N ILE A 243 -16.91 8.52 -11.66
CA ILE A 243 -15.46 8.25 -11.56
C ILE A 243 -14.68 9.19 -12.49
N ASP A 244 -15.11 9.34 -13.74
CA ASP A 244 -14.42 10.19 -14.71
C ASP A 244 -14.45 11.66 -14.30
N ASN A 245 -15.62 12.14 -13.84
CA ASN A 245 -15.78 13.53 -13.35
C ASN A 245 -14.91 13.80 -12.12
N ILE A 246 -14.91 12.91 -11.14
CA ILE A 246 -14.10 13.02 -9.92
C ILE A 246 -12.61 13.04 -10.28
N LYS A 247 -12.18 12.13 -11.14
CA LYS A 247 -10.79 12.02 -11.58
C LYS A 247 -10.29 13.30 -12.24
N ILE A 248 -11.08 13.88 -13.16
CA ILE A 248 -10.76 15.13 -13.84
C ILE A 248 -10.57 16.29 -12.84
N ILE A 249 -11.51 16.43 -11.90
CA ILE A 249 -11.45 17.50 -10.90
C ILE A 249 -10.25 17.36 -9.98
N LEU A 250 -10.00 16.14 -9.48
CA LEU A 250 -8.87 15.90 -8.58
C LEU A 250 -7.52 16.09 -9.31
N GLN A 251 -7.41 15.67 -10.57
CA GLN A 251 -6.22 15.93 -11.38
C GLN A 251 -5.95 17.41 -11.56
N LYS A 252 -6.98 18.22 -11.82
CA LYS A 252 -6.85 19.68 -11.91
C LYS A 252 -6.41 20.28 -10.58
N LEU A 253 -7.07 19.90 -9.49
CA LEU A 253 -6.72 20.38 -8.16
C LEU A 253 -5.28 20.02 -7.78
N ALA A 254 -4.87 18.77 -8.00
CA ALA A 254 -3.50 18.32 -7.76
C ALA A 254 -2.47 19.10 -8.60
N LYS A 255 -2.78 19.38 -9.87
CA LYS A 255 -1.92 20.18 -10.74
C LYS A 255 -1.77 21.62 -10.22
N THR A 256 -2.86 22.27 -9.84
CA THR A 256 -2.82 23.63 -9.25
C THR A 256 -1.97 23.67 -7.97
N ILE A 257 -2.06 22.65 -7.13
CA ILE A 257 -1.25 22.57 -5.92
C ILE A 257 0.24 22.41 -6.25
N GLN A 258 0.59 21.59 -7.25
CA GLN A 258 1.98 21.38 -7.68
C GLN A 258 2.60 22.63 -8.34
N GLU A 259 1.80 23.42 -9.06
CA GLU A 259 2.25 24.67 -9.69
C GLU A 259 2.45 25.82 -8.68
N ALA A 260 1.86 25.69 -7.50
CA ALA A 260 1.96 26.68 -6.39
C ALA A 260 3.10 26.41 -5.40
N GLN A 261 3.74 25.25 -5.46
CA GLN A 261 4.91 24.85 -4.64
C GLN A 261 6.22 25.16 -5.36
#